data_a66dae2af57f9de57435d6db3fffd5fe
#
_entry.id   a66dae2af57f9de57435d6db3fffd5fe
#
_cell.length_a   1.000
_cell.length_b   1.000
_cell.length_c   1.000
_cell.angle_alpha   90.00
_cell.angle_beta   90.00
_cell.angle_gamma   90.00
#
_symmetry.space_group_name_H-M   'P 1'
#
loop_
_entity.id
_entity.type
_entity.pdbx_description
1 polymer ?
#
loop_
_entity_poly.entity_id
_entity_poly.type
_entity_poly.pdbx_seq_one_letter_code
_entity_poly.pdbx_strand_id
1 'polypeptide(L)'
;MRVVKILFLFASICASVALPLQAQQPQQPQSTTAQPEIVAARRDTSNSTMTVRREYLLGPNDVVELRVFGEPQFDGAFTVDGDGKLAVPFVEEPLAVQCRSVKEIRKDVVTALSKFLKNPQVYMSVKDEKSRTPATVYGAVRSPAQYEMRRPARLLELLSKSGGVTEQQSGTIQIFHTQPLLCPGPEEMNIAAAQVEGGEDTLGVPFTLYKVDELKMGKNEANPYIHPGDVIYVAEAAPIYITGSVAQPANLYLRDKMTLQRALAIVGGPKNAKESQVRIYRQKPGVLKPEILTVDYKAIKQGKKEDIALQPYDIIEVPENGVWSAKGVAKLLTGLATNGAASMVTQGGARIIY
;
A
#
# COMPACT_ATOMS: atom_id res chain seq x y z
N MET A 1 -28.68 58.71 -24.10
CA MET A 1 -29.93 59.40 -23.67
C MET A 1 -30.08 59.19 -22.17
N ARG A 2 -29.94 60.33 -21.46
CA ARG A 2 -30.63 60.79 -20.24
C ARG A 2 -30.46 59.88 -19.00
N VAL A 3 -29.62 60.28 -18.01
CA VAL A 3 -29.84 61.26 -16.95
C VAL A 3 -30.87 60.79 -15.95
N VAL A 4 -30.49 60.67 -14.64
CA VAL A 4 -30.63 61.71 -13.63
C VAL A 4 -30.00 61.26 -12.30
N LYS A 5 -29.17 62.14 -11.77
CA LYS A 5 -28.71 62.37 -10.42
C LYS A 5 -29.87 62.44 -9.41
N ILE A 6 -29.64 62.06 -8.15
CA ILE A 6 -30.07 62.86 -6.99
C ILE A 6 -29.14 62.61 -5.82
N LEU A 7 -28.57 63.69 -5.40
CA LEU A 7 -27.77 64.01 -4.21
C LEU A 7 -28.75 64.37 -3.07
N PHE A 8 -28.54 63.89 -1.84
CA PHE A 8 -28.96 64.67 -0.66
C PHE A 8 -28.00 64.40 0.51
N LEU A 9 -27.34 65.47 0.90
CA LEU A 9 -26.62 65.77 2.15
C LEU A 9 -27.62 65.79 3.32
N PHE A 10 -27.25 65.26 4.47
CA PHE A 10 -27.57 65.85 5.78
C PHE A 10 -26.44 65.61 6.74
N ALA A 11 -25.76 66.68 7.07
CA ALA A 11 -24.90 66.80 8.22
C ALA A 11 -25.76 67.09 9.46
N SER A 12 -25.48 66.46 10.56
CA SER A 12 -25.83 66.99 11.87
C SER A 12 -24.85 66.55 12.94
N ILE A 13 -24.19 67.52 13.49
CA ILE A 13 -23.26 67.52 14.61
C ILE A 13 -23.98 67.21 15.88
N CYS A 14 -23.49 66.29 16.70
CA CYS A 14 -23.66 66.35 18.15
C CYS A 14 -22.44 65.78 18.86
N ALA A 15 -21.68 66.69 19.41
CA ALA A 15 -20.61 66.45 20.38
C ALA A 15 -21.24 66.04 21.73
N SER A 16 -20.69 65.06 22.41
CA SER A 16 -20.50 65.15 23.86
C SER A 16 -20.03 63.86 24.53
N VAL A 17 -18.96 64.02 25.29
CA VAL A 17 -18.62 63.34 26.53
C VAL A 17 -18.06 61.92 26.48
N ALA A 18 -16.75 61.87 26.49
CA ALA A 18 -15.97 60.70 26.83
C ALA A 18 -16.01 60.45 28.35
N LEU A 19 -16.45 59.30 28.77
CA LEU A 19 -16.22 58.69 30.09
C LEU A 19 -15.42 57.41 29.89
N PRO A 20 -14.31 57.20 30.61
CA PRO A 20 -13.59 55.94 30.52
C PRO A 20 -14.31 54.83 31.27
N LEU A 21 -14.81 53.88 30.55
CA LEU A 21 -15.33 52.63 31.13
C LEU A 21 -14.14 51.76 31.49
N GLN A 22 -13.78 51.68 32.78
CA GLN A 22 -12.85 50.67 33.29
C GLN A 22 -13.48 49.29 33.12
N ALA A 23 -12.90 48.47 32.25
CA ALA A 23 -13.24 47.07 32.14
C ALA A 23 -12.77 46.33 33.43
N GLN A 24 -13.70 45.95 34.27
CA GLN A 24 -13.46 44.99 35.33
C GLN A 24 -13.22 43.62 34.73
N GLN A 25 -12.00 43.09 34.87
CA GLN A 25 -11.69 41.68 34.62
C GLN A 25 -12.46 40.82 35.64
N PRO A 26 -13.13 39.76 35.21
CA PRO A 26 -13.70 38.78 36.14
C PRO A 26 -12.56 38.03 36.82
N GLN A 27 -12.50 38.13 38.15
CA GLN A 27 -11.65 37.27 38.97
C GLN A 27 -12.12 35.83 38.85
N GLN A 28 -11.25 34.96 38.36
CA GLN A 28 -11.45 33.50 38.47
C GLN A 28 -11.39 33.06 39.91
N PRO A 29 -12.31 32.21 40.37
CA PRO A 29 -12.20 31.60 41.69
C PRO A 29 -11.02 30.63 41.72
N GLN A 30 -10.08 30.86 42.63
CA GLN A 30 -9.05 29.90 42.99
C GLN A 30 -9.72 28.71 43.68
N SER A 31 -9.95 27.63 42.95
CA SER A 31 -10.27 26.34 43.52
C SER A 31 -8.97 25.66 43.94
N THR A 32 -8.73 25.66 45.23
CA THR A 32 -7.77 24.77 45.89
C THR A 32 -8.29 23.34 45.75
N THR A 33 -7.82 22.66 44.72
CA THR A 33 -8.04 21.23 44.60
C THR A 33 -6.72 20.53 44.90
N ALA A 34 -6.75 19.79 46.01
CA ALA A 34 -5.69 18.90 46.43
C ALA A 34 -5.30 17.99 45.23
N GLN A 35 -4.07 18.06 44.80
CA GLN A 35 -3.47 17.10 43.86
C GLN A 35 -3.45 15.73 44.54
N PRO A 36 -4.03 14.69 43.97
CA PRO A 36 -3.63 13.34 44.31
C PRO A 36 -2.20 13.15 43.82
N GLU A 37 -1.32 12.86 44.74
CA GLU A 37 0.04 12.43 44.52
C GLU A 37 0.00 11.17 43.64
N ILE A 38 0.11 11.36 42.30
CA ILE A 38 0.31 10.27 41.39
C ILE A 38 1.76 9.81 41.61
N VAL A 39 1.89 8.74 42.39
CA VAL A 39 3.10 7.94 42.45
C VAL A 39 3.38 7.54 40.99
N ALA A 40 4.22 8.32 40.36
CA ALA A 40 4.78 7.96 39.04
C ALA A 40 5.57 6.67 39.22
N ALA A 41 4.90 5.55 38.99
CA ALA A 41 5.58 4.33 38.69
C ALA A 41 6.48 4.68 37.49
N ARG A 42 7.79 4.86 37.76
CA ARG A 42 8.83 4.86 36.76
C ARG A 42 8.69 3.54 36.01
N ARG A 43 7.93 3.54 34.93
CA ARG A 43 8.14 2.57 33.87
C ARG A 43 9.48 2.95 33.28
N ASP A 44 10.48 2.19 33.64
CA ASP A 44 11.72 2.11 32.90
C ASP A 44 11.38 1.55 31.50
N THR A 45 10.80 2.39 30.65
CA THR A 45 10.74 2.16 29.22
C THR A 45 12.08 2.57 28.60
N SER A 46 13.14 1.96 29.07
CA SER A 46 14.39 1.86 28.30
C SER A 46 14.24 0.84 27.17
N ASN A 47 13.10 0.86 26.46
CA ASN A 47 13.00 0.38 25.12
C ASN A 47 13.15 1.60 24.17
N SER A 48 14.23 2.32 24.30
CA SER A 48 14.83 2.97 23.16
C SER A 48 15.16 1.86 22.17
N THR A 49 14.23 1.56 21.31
CA THR A 49 14.55 0.92 20.03
C THR A 49 15.45 1.93 19.33
N MET A 50 16.73 1.97 19.73
CA MET A 50 17.77 2.50 18.90
C MET A 50 17.58 1.76 17.59
N THR A 51 17.07 2.43 16.60
CA THR A 51 17.23 2.05 15.21
C THR A 51 18.74 2.05 15.02
N VAL A 52 19.36 0.89 15.31
CA VAL A 52 20.76 0.66 14.97
C VAL A 52 20.77 0.93 13.47
N ARG A 53 21.37 2.06 13.08
CA ARG A 53 21.64 2.33 11.66
C ARG A 53 22.54 1.19 11.23
N ARG A 54 21.94 0.15 10.64
CA ARG A 54 22.72 -0.95 10.09
C ARG A 54 23.62 -0.34 9.04
N GLU A 55 24.92 -0.53 9.21
CA GLU A 55 25.90 -0.12 8.20
C GLU A 55 25.52 -0.81 6.88
N TYR A 56 25.71 -0.09 5.78
CA TYR A 56 25.52 -0.69 4.47
C TYR A 56 26.48 -1.85 4.26
N LEU A 57 25.95 -2.99 3.90
CA LEU A 57 26.73 -4.17 3.54
C LEU A 57 26.80 -4.25 2.01
N LEU A 58 28.01 -4.37 1.50
CA LEU A 58 28.27 -4.44 0.05
C LEU A 58 27.70 -5.73 -0.54
N GLY A 59 27.19 -5.59 -1.75
CA GLY A 59 26.70 -6.70 -2.57
C GLY A 59 27.22 -6.63 -4.01
N PRO A 60 26.90 -7.64 -4.83
CA PRO A 60 27.25 -7.64 -6.24
C PRO A 60 26.72 -6.40 -6.98
N ASN A 61 27.50 -5.91 -7.94
CA ASN A 61 27.24 -4.71 -8.75
C ASN A 61 27.35 -3.36 -8.02
N ASP A 62 27.62 -3.33 -6.71
CA ASP A 62 27.91 -2.08 -6.02
C ASP A 62 29.21 -1.47 -6.54
N VAL A 63 29.24 -0.14 -6.58
CA VAL A 63 30.41 0.61 -7.00
C VAL A 63 31.04 1.28 -5.79
N VAL A 64 32.30 0.97 -5.56
CA VAL A 64 33.09 1.50 -4.43
C VAL A 64 34.14 2.46 -4.97
N GLU A 65 34.20 3.64 -4.40
CA GLU A 65 35.29 4.59 -4.66
C GLU A 65 36.41 4.36 -3.68
N LEU A 66 37.60 4.13 -4.21
CA LEU A 66 38.84 3.99 -3.48
C LEU A 66 39.74 5.17 -3.77
N ARG A 67 40.34 5.77 -2.74
CA ARG A 67 41.39 6.78 -2.86
C ARG A 67 42.52 6.47 -1.86
N VAL A 68 43.74 6.53 -2.34
CA VAL A 68 44.93 6.35 -1.54
C VAL A 68 45.73 7.64 -1.51
N PHE A 69 45.86 8.23 -0.33
CA PHE A 69 46.54 9.52 -0.21
C PHE A 69 48.00 9.46 -0.67
N GLY A 70 48.35 10.32 -1.60
CA GLY A 70 49.70 10.40 -2.19
C GLY A 70 49.95 9.41 -3.32
N GLU A 71 49.03 8.51 -3.65
CA GLU A 71 49.21 7.45 -4.62
C GLU A 71 48.05 7.34 -5.62
N PRO A 72 47.89 8.29 -6.54
CA PRO A 72 46.72 8.39 -7.42
C PRO A 72 46.57 7.22 -8.37
N GLN A 73 47.60 6.40 -8.58
CA GLN A 73 47.53 5.19 -9.42
C GLN A 73 46.62 4.11 -8.81
N PHE A 74 46.28 4.19 -7.54
CA PHE A 74 45.37 3.29 -6.84
C PHE A 74 43.95 3.87 -6.77
N ASP A 75 43.76 5.15 -7.12
CA ASP A 75 42.48 5.80 -7.05
C ASP A 75 41.56 5.31 -8.18
N GLY A 76 40.28 5.12 -7.86
CA GLY A 76 39.31 4.74 -8.85
C GLY A 76 37.96 4.33 -8.27
N ALA A 77 37.05 4.06 -9.19
CA ALA A 77 35.76 3.45 -8.88
C ALA A 77 35.78 2.00 -9.34
N PHE A 78 35.55 1.08 -8.43
CA PHE A 78 35.64 -0.34 -8.64
C PHE A 78 34.28 -0.99 -8.39
N THR A 79 33.86 -1.88 -9.29
CA THR A 79 32.59 -2.59 -9.18
C THR A 79 32.82 -3.95 -8.52
N VAL A 80 31.95 -4.27 -7.57
CA VAL A 80 31.89 -5.62 -6.98
C VAL A 80 31.37 -6.58 -8.05
N ASP A 81 32.07 -7.67 -8.28
CA ASP A 81 31.67 -8.69 -9.27
C ASP A 81 30.45 -9.52 -8.82
N GLY A 82 29.98 -10.42 -9.68
CA GLY A 82 28.84 -11.30 -9.40
C GLY A 82 29.10 -12.30 -8.27
N ASP A 83 30.37 -12.62 -7.98
CA ASP A 83 30.78 -13.51 -6.89
C ASP A 83 30.99 -12.76 -5.56
N GLY A 84 30.69 -11.46 -5.52
CA GLY A 84 30.85 -10.61 -4.35
C GLY A 84 32.29 -10.29 -4.02
N LYS A 85 33.15 -10.21 -5.03
CA LYS A 85 34.58 -9.87 -4.87
C LYS A 85 34.88 -8.50 -5.47
N LEU A 86 35.87 -7.83 -4.92
CA LEU A 86 36.35 -6.53 -5.38
C LEU A 86 37.79 -6.66 -5.88
N ALA A 87 38.02 -6.39 -7.15
CA ALA A 87 39.34 -6.32 -7.74
C ALA A 87 39.96 -4.95 -7.43
N VAL A 88 41.08 -4.92 -6.71
CA VAL A 88 41.85 -3.71 -6.37
C VAL A 88 43.13 -3.71 -7.20
N PRO A 89 43.55 -2.58 -7.80
CA PRO A 89 44.79 -2.52 -8.58
C PRO A 89 45.99 -3.01 -7.79
N PHE A 90 46.87 -3.76 -8.45
CA PHE A 90 48.11 -4.33 -7.90
C PHE A 90 47.90 -5.39 -6.83
N VAL A 91 46.67 -5.73 -6.46
CA VAL A 91 46.35 -6.84 -5.57
C VAL A 91 46.01 -8.05 -6.45
N GLU A 92 46.81 -9.13 -6.35
CA GLU A 92 46.65 -10.30 -7.21
C GLU A 92 45.35 -11.06 -6.97
N GLU A 93 44.92 -11.14 -5.70
CA GLU A 93 43.69 -11.84 -5.36
C GLU A 93 42.55 -10.84 -5.10
N PRO A 94 41.39 -10.95 -5.80
CA PRO A 94 40.24 -10.15 -5.51
C PRO A 94 39.73 -10.33 -4.08
N LEU A 95 39.40 -9.24 -3.40
CA LEU A 95 38.98 -9.25 -2.00
C LEU A 95 37.52 -9.65 -1.90
N ALA A 96 37.17 -10.61 -1.05
CA ALA A 96 35.78 -10.96 -0.74
C ALA A 96 35.15 -9.85 0.08
N VAL A 97 34.13 -9.19 -0.52
CA VAL A 97 33.47 -8.01 0.06
C VAL A 97 31.99 -8.20 0.29
N GLN A 98 31.40 -9.27 -0.22
CA GLN A 98 29.96 -9.55 -0.07
C GLN A 98 29.58 -9.64 1.42
N CYS A 99 28.46 -8.97 1.76
CA CYS A 99 27.93 -8.94 3.13
C CYS A 99 28.89 -8.36 4.19
N ARG A 100 29.79 -7.48 3.75
CA ARG A 100 30.75 -6.81 4.65
C ARG A 100 30.61 -5.30 4.57
N SER A 101 30.92 -4.63 5.66
CA SER A 101 30.89 -3.16 5.72
C SER A 101 32.12 -2.56 5.04
N VAL A 102 31.97 -1.33 4.54
CA VAL A 102 33.11 -0.56 3.97
C VAL A 102 34.28 -0.43 4.94
N LYS A 103 33.99 -0.34 6.25
CA LYS A 103 35.03 -0.23 7.29
C LYS A 103 35.88 -1.49 7.40
N GLU A 104 35.26 -2.66 7.31
CA GLU A 104 35.99 -3.95 7.35
C GLU A 104 36.80 -4.11 6.08
N ILE A 105 36.23 -3.85 4.93
CA ILE A 105 36.91 -3.99 3.64
C ILE A 105 38.07 -3.01 3.52
N ARG A 106 37.91 -1.78 4.02
CA ARG A 106 39.00 -0.82 4.08
C ARG A 106 40.22 -1.35 4.85
N LYS A 107 40.03 -2.10 5.97
CA LYS A 107 41.14 -2.72 6.71
C LYS A 107 41.86 -3.77 5.85
N ASP A 108 41.13 -4.57 5.10
CA ASP A 108 41.72 -5.57 4.23
C ASP A 108 42.47 -4.93 3.07
N VAL A 109 41.93 -3.87 2.47
CA VAL A 109 42.60 -3.07 1.43
C VAL A 109 43.89 -2.48 1.98
N VAL A 110 43.87 -1.88 3.19
CA VAL A 110 45.08 -1.37 3.85
C VAL A 110 46.12 -2.49 4.04
N THR A 111 45.69 -3.66 4.50
CA THR A 111 46.56 -4.82 4.70
C THR A 111 47.15 -5.30 3.37
N ALA A 112 46.37 -5.39 2.32
CA ALA A 112 46.84 -5.80 1.00
C ALA A 112 47.82 -4.80 0.39
N LEU A 113 47.54 -3.50 0.50
CA LEU A 113 48.42 -2.45 -0.01
C LEU A 113 49.69 -2.24 0.84
N SER A 114 49.69 -2.65 2.09
CA SER A 114 50.88 -2.57 2.96
C SER A 114 52.08 -3.40 2.45
N LYS A 115 51.82 -4.35 1.51
CA LYS A 115 52.90 -5.08 0.81
C LYS A 115 53.70 -4.18 -0.15
N PHE A 116 53.06 -3.10 -0.64
CA PHE A 116 53.63 -2.22 -1.66
C PHE A 116 53.91 -0.81 -1.14
N LEU A 117 53.16 -0.35 -0.11
CA LEU A 117 53.19 1.01 0.40
C LEU A 117 53.50 1.01 1.91
N LYS A 118 54.26 2.01 2.34
CA LYS A 118 54.47 2.23 3.78
C LYS A 118 53.35 3.09 4.37
N ASN A 119 52.55 2.54 5.29
CA ASN A 119 51.46 3.20 5.98
C ASN A 119 50.40 3.81 4.99
N PRO A 120 49.77 3.03 4.10
CA PRO A 120 48.80 3.55 3.16
C PRO A 120 47.61 4.17 3.88
N GLN A 121 47.30 5.44 3.55
CA GLN A 121 46.09 6.14 4.02
C GLN A 121 44.98 5.94 2.99
N VAL A 122 44.05 5.01 3.31
CA VAL A 122 42.99 4.60 2.40
C VAL A 122 41.68 5.24 2.82
N TYR A 123 41.07 6.01 1.90
CA TYR A 123 39.69 6.44 1.95
C TYR A 123 38.84 5.53 1.05
N MET A 124 37.69 5.11 1.56
CA MET A 124 36.81 4.19 0.83
C MET A 124 35.36 4.55 1.12
N SER A 125 34.53 4.67 0.09
CA SER A 125 33.12 4.95 0.21
C SER A 125 32.32 4.21 -0.88
N VAL A 126 31.04 3.93 -0.63
CA VAL A 126 30.13 3.43 -1.66
C VAL A 126 29.73 4.60 -2.53
N LYS A 127 29.97 4.49 -3.83
CA LYS A 127 29.58 5.49 -4.83
C LYS A 127 28.17 5.21 -5.34
N ASP A 128 27.87 3.96 -5.69
CA ASP A 128 26.57 3.53 -6.20
C ASP A 128 26.15 2.24 -5.50
N GLU A 129 24.95 2.25 -4.90
CA GLU A 129 24.32 1.12 -4.23
C GLU A 129 23.44 0.35 -5.22
N LYS A 130 24.04 -0.47 -6.10
CA LYS A 130 23.34 -1.20 -7.16
C LYS A 130 22.94 -2.63 -6.79
N SER A 131 23.47 -3.15 -5.70
CA SER A 131 23.14 -4.50 -5.23
C SER A 131 21.72 -4.62 -4.70
N ARG A 132 21.08 -3.50 -4.39
CA ARG A 132 19.72 -3.47 -3.86
C ARG A 132 18.73 -3.18 -4.97
N THR A 133 18.08 -4.24 -5.45
CA THR A 133 17.00 -4.13 -6.42
C THR A 133 15.83 -3.33 -5.83
N PRO A 134 15.20 -2.42 -6.59
CA PRO A 134 14.04 -1.69 -6.10
C PRO A 134 12.87 -2.64 -5.83
N ALA A 135 12.09 -2.34 -4.78
CA ALA A 135 10.82 -3.00 -4.55
C ALA A 135 9.73 -2.39 -5.43
N THR A 136 8.82 -3.21 -5.94
CA THR A 136 7.74 -2.77 -6.82
C THR A 136 6.40 -2.86 -6.12
N VAL A 137 5.59 -1.80 -6.22
CA VAL A 137 4.20 -1.78 -5.70
C VAL A 137 3.25 -1.58 -6.86
N TYR A 138 2.26 -2.49 -7.02
CA TYR A 138 1.27 -2.42 -8.09
C TYR A 138 -0.09 -3.03 -7.70
N GLY A 139 -1.07 -2.99 -8.62
CA GLY A 139 -2.44 -3.42 -8.39
C GLY A 139 -3.33 -2.29 -7.88
N ALA A 140 -4.21 -2.56 -6.93
CA ALA A 140 -5.19 -1.61 -6.40
C ALA A 140 -4.56 -0.52 -5.50
N VAL A 141 -3.56 0.20 -6.02
CA VAL A 141 -2.92 1.38 -5.41
C VAL A 141 -3.12 2.60 -6.28
N ARG A 142 -3.04 3.80 -5.70
CA ARG A 142 -3.26 5.04 -6.47
C ARG A 142 -2.15 5.31 -7.48
N SER A 143 -0.92 5.03 -7.14
CA SER A 143 0.26 5.31 -7.96
C SER A 143 1.22 4.12 -7.90
N PRO A 144 1.06 3.13 -8.81
CA PRO A 144 2.02 2.05 -8.94
C PRO A 144 3.42 2.61 -9.22
N ALA A 145 4.43 2.12 -8.50
CA ALA A 145 5.80 2.62 -8.64
C ALA A 145 6.85 1.62 -8.14
N GLN A 146 8.08 1.86 -8.55
CA GLN A 146 9.26 1.19 -8.02
C GLN A 146 9.93 2.10 -6.97
N TYR A 147 10.40 1.50 -5.89
CA TYR A 147 11.02 2.20 -4.77
C TYR A 147 12.41 1.68 -4.50
N GLU A 148 13.40 2.56 -4.59
CA GLU A 148 14.78 2.23 -4.22
C GLU A 148 14.87 1.91 -2.72
N MET A 149 15.45 0.77 -2.40
CA MET A 149 15.55 0.21 -1.05
C MET A 149 16.87 0.59 -0.35
N ARG A 150 17.15 1.90 -0.22
CA ARG A 150 18.38 2.39 0.43
C ARG A 150 18.43 2.13 1.95
N ARG A 151 17.27 1.92 2.56
CA ARG A 151 17.11 1.55 3.95
C ARG A 151 15.97 0.55 4.12
N PRO A 152 15.95 -0.24 5.20
CA PRO A 152 14.80 -1.06 5.50
C PRO A 152 13.53 -0.22 5.54
N ALA A 153 12.51 -0.62 4.79
CA ALA A 153 11.21 0.01 4.76
C ALA A 153 10.12 -1.02 5.09
N ARG A 154 9.04 -0.57 5.70
CA ARG A 154 7.91 -1.43 6.01
C ARG A 154 6.82 -1.31 4.95
N LEU A 155 5.97 -2.33 4.84
CA LEU A 155 4.85 -2.39 3.90
C LEU A 155 4.00 -1.11 3.92
N LEU A 156 3.60 -0.64 5.10
CA LEU A 156 2.79 0.56 5.25
C LEU A 156 3.48 1.82 4.68
N GLU A 157 4.80 1.91 4.81
CA GLU A 157 5.56 3.04 4.27
C GLU A 157 5.50 3.07 2.73
N LEU A 158 5.72 1.92 2.07
CA LEU A 158 5.69 1.83 0.62
C LEU A 158 4.27 2.08 0.07
N LEU A 159 3.25 1.52 0.72
CA LEU A 159 1.86 1.79 0.36
C LEU A 159 1.51 3.28 0.53
N SER A 160 2.01 3.92 1.59
CA SER A 160 1.80 5.37 1.78
C SER A 160 2.46 6.19 0.68
N LYS A 161 3.66 5.83 0.23
CA LYS A 161 4.34 6.45 -0.91
C LYS A 161 3.61 6.25 -2.22
N SER A 162 2.94 5.09 -2.39
CA SER A 162 2.05 4.80 -3.54
C SER A 162 0.70 5.52 -3.47
N GLY A 163 0.52 6.46 -2.52
CA GLY A 163 -0.74 7.18 -2.32
C GLY A 163 -1.84 6.37 -1.64
N GLY A 164 -1.51 5.22 -1.07
CA GLY A 164 -2.44 4.29 -0.43
C GLY A 164 -3.18 3.38 -1.40
N VAL A 165 -3.98 2.48 -0.83
CA VAL A 165 -4.82 1.56 -1.58
C VAL A 165 -6.07 2.24 -2.13
N THR A 166 -6.57 1.79 -3.28
CA THR A 166 -7.80 2.29 -3.91
C THR A 166 -9.04 1.64 -3.30
N GLU A 167 -10.22 2.14 -3.68
CA GLU A 167 -11.49 1.50 -3.31
C GLU A 167 -11.72 0.17 -4.01
N GLN A 168 -11.00 -0.10 -5.07
CA GLN A 168 -11.08 -1.34 -5.86
C GLN A 168 -10.31 -2.50 -5.23
N GLN A 169 -9.64 -2.30 -4.10
CA GLN A 169 -8.87 -3.35 -3.43
C GLN A 169 -9.77 -4.44 -2.84
N SER A 170 -9.33 -5.70 -2.90
CA SER A 170 -10.06 -6.87 -2.40
C SER A 170 -9.95 -7.07 -0.88
N GLY A 171 -9.02 -6.40 -0.21
CA GLY A 171 -8.68 -6.64 1.19
C GLY A 171 -7.38 -7.39 1.40
N THR A 172 -6.77 -7.90 0.34
CA THR A 172 -5.58 -8.75 0.41
C THR A 172 -4.38 -8.09 -0.26
N ILE A 173 -3.22 -8.21 0.36
CA ILE A 173 -1.92 -7.82 -0.18
C ILE A 173 -1.07 -9.07 -0.29
N GLN A 174 -0.45 -9.28 -1.44
CA GLN A 174 0.50 -10.35 -1.70
C GLN A 174 1.89 -9.76 -1.84
N ILE A 175 2.86 -10.31 -1.15
CA ILE A 175 4.26 -9.94 -1.29
C ILE A 175 5.00 -11.14 -1.87
N PHE A 176 5.47 -11.01 -3.10
CA PHE A 176 6.27 -12.01 -3.80
C PHE A 176 7.75 -11.76 -3.53
N HIS A 177 8.43 -12.76 -3.01
CA HIS A 177 9.86 -12.72 -2.74
C HIS A 177 10.61 -13.25 -3.97
N THR A 178 10.92 -12.35 -4.92
CA THR A 178 11.48 -12.73 -6.21
C THR A 178 12.97 -13.05 -6.18
N GLN A 179 13.65 -12.65 -5.10
CA GLN A 179 15.09 -12.84 -4.93
C GLN A 179 15.40 -13.33 -3.52
N PRO A 180 16.43 -14.17 -3.35
CA PRO A 180 16.92 -14.51 -2.03
C PRO A 180 17.46 -13.27 -1.31
N LEU A 181 17.31 -13.24 0.01
CA LEU A 181 17.83 -12.15 0.82
C LEU A 181 19.36 -12.06 0.65
N LEU A 182 19.82 -10.91 0.16
CA LEU A 182 21.22 -10.58 0.14
C LEU A 182 21.63 -10.09 1.54
N CYS A 183 22.54 -10.79 2.21
CA CYS A 183 23.03 -10.42 3.54
C CYS A 183 21.94 -10.35 4.62
N PRO A 184 21.19 -11.43 4.89
CA PRO A 184 20.17 -11.43 5.92
C PRO A 184 20.76 -11.13 7.29
N GLY A 185 20.12 -10.20 8.02
CA GLY A 185 20.45 -9.97 9.42
C GLY A 185 19.90 -11.08 10.33
N PRO A 186 20.40 -11.22 11.58
CA PRO A 186 19.94 -12.26 12.50
C PRO A 186 18.44 -12.21 12.80
N GLU A 187 17.80 -11.03 12.73
CA GLU A 187 16.36 -10.89 12.89
C GLU A 187 15.59 -11.33 11.64
N GLU A 188 16.15 -11.11 10.45
CA GLU A 188 15.53 -11.47 9.18
C GLU A 188 15.58 -13.00 8.95
N MET A 189 16.64 -13.67 9.41
CA MET A 189 16.71 -15.12 9.40
C MET A 189 15.64 -15.78 10.28
N ASN A 190 15.30 -15.17 11.42
CA ASN A 190 14.26 -15.67 12.30
C ASN A 190 12.84 -15.44 11.73
N ILE A 191 12.64 -14.36 10.96
CA ILE A 191 11.35 -14.05 10.32
C ILE A 191 11.12 -14.95 9.10
N ALA A 192 12.17 -15.27 8.35
CA ALA A 192 12.08 -16.22 7.24
C ALA A 192 11.74 -17.65 7.72
N ALA A 193 12.04 -17.97 8.97
CA ALA A 193 11.67 -19.24 9.60
C ALA A 193 10.26 -19.25 10.21
N ALA A 194 9.70 -18.08 10.53
CA ALA A 194 8.32 -17.94 10.97
C ALA A 194 7.43 -17.94 9.72
N GLN A 195 6.93 -19.10 9.36
CA GLN A 195 6.01 -19.29 8.22
C GLN A 195 4.76 -18.44 8.44
N VAL A 196 4.73 -17.28 7.80
CA VAL A 196 3.51 -16.52 7.60
C VAL A 196 2.69 -17.26 6.55
N GLU A 197 1.37 -17.33 6.73
CA GLU A 197 0.45 -17.95 5.77
C GLU A 197 0.75 -17.43 4.36
N GLY A 198 1.32 -18.26 3.53
CA GLY A 198 1.74 -17.96 2.18
C GLY A 198 1.78 -19.25 1.36
N GLY A 199 2.12 -19.13 0.11
CA GLY A 199 2.22 -20.25 -0.83
C GLY A 199 3.30 -19.98 -1.84
N GLU A 200 3.37 -20.83 -2.82
CA GLU A 200 4.11 -20.61 -4.05
C GLU A 200 3.11 -20.33 -5.18
N ASP A 201 3.46 -19.40 -6.06
CA ASP A 201 2.66 -19.19 -7.26
C ASP A 201 2.86 -20.33 -8.28
N THR A 202 2.22 -20.26 -9.44
CA THR A 202 2.33 -21.27 -10.51
C THR A 202 3.75 -21.41 -11.06
N LEU A 203 4.64 -20.49 -10.76
CA LEU A 203 6.05 -20.47 -11.19
C LEU A 203 7.00 -20.87 -10.06
N GLY A 204 6.46 -21.23 -8.87
CA GLY A 204 7.26 -21.59 -7.72
C GLY A 204 7.86 -20.39 -6.96
N VAL A 205 7.34 -19.17 -7.18
CA VAL A 205 7.77 -17.97 -6.45
C VAL A 205 7.06 -17.93 -5.10
N PRO A 206 7.79 -17.91 -3.98
CA PRO A 206 7.17 -17.84 -2.66
C PRO A 206 6.52 -16.48 -2.46
N PHE A 207 5.31 -16.46 -1.90
CA PHE A 207 4.62 -15.24 -1.56
C PHE A 207 3.98 -15.32 -0.16
N THR A 208 3.78 -14.16 0.44
CA THR A 208 3.15 -13.99 1.74
C THR A 208 1.88 -13.17 1.60
N LEU A 209 0.83 -13.56 2.34
CA LEU A 209 -0.48 -12.89 2.32
C LEU A 209 -0.65 -11.99 3.55
N TYR A 210 -1.11 -10.76 3.32
CA TYR A 210 -1.44 -9.80 4.36
C TYR A 210 -2.83 -9.21 4.13
N LYS A 211 -3.50 -8.81 5.22
CA LYS A 211 -4.82 -8.18 5.16
C LYS A 211 -4.71 -6.67 5.32
N VAL A 212 -5.34 -5.94 4.41
CA VAL A 212 -5.36 -4.47 4.43
C VAL A 212 -5.96 -3.93 5.73
N ASP A 213 -7.02 -4.56 6.24
CA ASP A 213 -7.69 -4.11 7.46
C ASP A 213 -6.81 -4.29 8.71
N GLU A 214 -6.04 -5.37 8.78
CA GLU A 214 -5.08 -5.60 9.87
C GLU A 214 -3.94 -4.60 9.84
N LEU A 215 -3.46 -4.29 8.63
CA LEU A 215 -2.45 -3.25 8.42
C LEU A 215 -2.97 -1.87 8.86
N LYS A 216 -4.22 -1.52 8.53
CA LYS A 216 -4.86 -0.27 8.97
C LYS A 216 -5.08 -0.20 10.48
N MET A 217 -5.32 -1.33 11.13
CA MET A 217 -5.40 -1.42 12.59
C MET A 217 -4.03 -1.32 13.28
N GLY A 218 -2.94 -1.27 12.53
CA GLY A 218 -1.58 -1.12 13.07
C GLY A 218 -1.02 -2.40 13.70
N LYS A 219 -1.52 -3.59 13.31
CA LYS A 219 -0.93 -4.84 13.77
C LYS A 219 0.48 -4.99 13.22
N ASN A 220 1.45 -5.29 14.08
CA ASN A 220 2.86 -5.43 13.69
C ASN A 220 3.07 -6.56 12.69
N GLU A 221 2.35 -7.68 12.84
CA GLU A 221 2.43 -8.84 11.96
C GLU A 221 1.96 -8.52 10.53
N ALA A 222 1.01 -7.57 10.39
CA ALA A 222 0.50 -7.13 9.09
C ALA A 222 1.39 -6.05 8.43
N ASN A 223 2.46 -5.60 9.07
CA ASN A 223 3.35 -4.55 8.58
C ASN A 223 4.81 -5.04 8.53
N PRO A 224 5.14 -6.03 7.69
CA PRO A 224 6.47 -6.59 7.59
C PRO A 224 7.49 -5.60 7.02
N TYR A 225 8.76 -5.90 7.21
CA TYR A 225 9.83 -5.30 6.43
C TYR A 225 9.81 -5.83 5.01
N ILE A 226 9.99 -4.93 4.06
CA ILE A 226 10.08 -5.26 2.64
C ILE A 226 11.55 -5.39 2.27
N HIS A 227 11.84 -6.41 1.48
CA HIS A 227 13.19 -6.70 1.01
C HIS A 227 13.45 -6.12 -0.39
N PRO A 228 14.70 -5.82 -0.72
CA PRO A 228 15.07 -5.49 -2.09
C PRO A 228 14.62 -6.56 -3.08
N GLY A 229 13.98 -6.14 -4.16
CA GLY A 229 13.44 -7.06 -5.18
C GLY A 229 12.05 -7.61 -4.88
N ASP A 230 11.46 -7.34 -3.72
CA ASP A 230 10.09 -7.75 -3.45
C ASP A 230 9.10 -7.07 -4.38
N VAL A 231 8.08 -7.84 -4.76
CA VAL A 231 6.97 -7.36 -5.56
C VAL A 231 5.69 -7.40 -4.71
N ILE A 232 5.15 -6.22 -4.44
CA ILE A 232 3.97 -6.03 -3.60
C ILE A 232 2.77 -5.85 -4.52
N TYR A 233 1.87 -6.81 -4.52
CA TYR A 233 0.63 -6.77 -5.26
C TYR A 233 -0.55 -6.56 -4.33
N VAL A 234 -1.23 -5.42 -4.49
CA VAL A 234 -2.50 -5.17 -3.83
C VAL A 234 -3.61 -5.73 -4.71
N ALA A 235 -4.22 -6.81 -4.27
CA ALA A 235 -5.19 -7.53 -5.08
C ALA A 235 -6.45 -6.67 -5.35
N GLU A 236 -6.92 -6.72 -6.59
CA GLU A 236 -8.13 -6.04 -7.01
C GLU A 236 -9.37 -6.87 -6.69
N ALA A 237 -10.41 -6.21 -6.25
CA ALA A 237 -11.69 -6.84 -6.01
C ALA A 237 -12.46 -7.05 -7.32
N ALA A 238 -12.98 -8.25 -7.51
CA ALA A 238 -13.86 -8.51 -8.64
C ALA A 238 -15.15 -7.69 -8.51
N PRO A 239 -15.68 -7.15 -9.62
CA PRO A 239 -16.95 -6.44 -9.60
C PRO A 239 -18.14 -7.41 -9.44
N ILE A 240 -19.19 -6.91 -8.81
CA ILE A 240 -20.55 -7.46 -8.86
C ILE A 240 -21.47 -6.40 -9.46
N TYR A 241 -22.54 -6.81 -10.10
CA TYR A 241 -23.42 -5.91 -10.83
C TYR A 241 -24.83 -5.95 -10.23
N ILE A 242 -25.40 -4.78 -9.94
CA ILE A 242 -26.76 -4.67 -9.40
C ILE A 242 -27.62 -3.91 -10.38
N THR A 243 -28.70 -4.56 -10.82
CA THR A 243 -29.59 -4.07 -11.88
C THR A 243 -31.06 -4.21 -11.49
N GLY A 244 -31.94 -3.59 -12.29
CA GLY A 244 -33.40 -3.66 -12.10
C GLY A 244 -33.93 -2.58 -11.17
N SER A 245 -34.97 -2.91 -10.42
CA SER A 245 -35.71 -1.97 -9.57
C SER A 245 -35.00 -1.68 -8.23
N VAL A 246 -33.87 -1.01 -8.30
CA VAL A 246 -33.14 -0.46 -7.17
C VAL A 246 -33.04 1.06 -7.28
N ALA A 247 -32.71 1.74 -6.18
CA ALA A 247 -32.65 3.20 -6.19
C ALA A 247 -31.56 3.72 -7.13
N GLN A 248 -30.40 3.07 -7.15
CA GLN A 248 -29.26 3.41 -8.01
C GLN A 248 -28.57 2.14 -8.51
N PRO A 249 -28.91 1.65 -9.72
CA PRO A 249 -28.18 0.54 -10.33
C PRO A 249 -26.69 0.88 -10.45
N ALA A 250 -25.83 -0.03 -9.99
CA ALA A 250 -24.38 0.19 -9.96
C ALA A 250 -23.60 -1.13 -10.02
N ASN A 251 -22.34 -1.03 -10.35
CA ASN A 251 -21.35 -2.06 -10.08
C ASN A 251 -20.66 -1.77 -8.74
N LEU A 252 -20.49 -2.78 -7.93
CA LEU A 252 -19.77 -2.70 -6.66
C LEU A 252 -18.58 -3.65 -6.69
N TYR A 253 -17.51 -3.28 -6.00
CA TYR A 253 -16.35 -4.15 -5.83
C TYR A 253 -16.57 -5.10 -4.65
N LEU A 254 -16.34 -6.39 -4.90
CA LEU A 254 -16.53 -7.45 -3.92
C LEU A 254 -15.44 -7.38 -2.85
N ARG A 255 -15.80 -6.88 -1.68
CA ARG A 255 -14.95 -6.87 -0.49
C ARG A 255 -15.29 -8.06 0.40
N ASP A 256 -14.37 -8.39 1.32
CA ASP A 256 -14.60 -9.42 2.33
C ASP A 256 -15.99 -9.29 2.98
N LYS A 257 -16.69 -10.41 3.07
CA LYS A 257 -18.02 -10.51 3.70
C LYS A 257 -19.11 -9.65 3.03
N MET A 258 -19.01 -9.41 1.72
CA MET A 258 -20.10 -8.77 0.98
C MET A 258 -21.28 -9.75 0.84
N THR A 259 -22.43 -9.34 1.33
CA THR A 259 -23.67 -10.11 1.27
C THR A 259 -24.72 -9.39 0.42
N LEU A 260 -25.78 -10.11 0.01
CA LEU A 260 -26.86 -9.54 -0.78
C LEU A 260 -27.53 -8.35 -0.09
N GLN A 261 -27.81 -8.46 1.22
CA GLN A 261 -28.41 -7.39 1.99
C GLN A 261 -27.54 -6.15 2.02
N ARG A 262 -26.23 -6.34 2.22
CA ARG A 262 -25.23 -5.27 2.24
C ARG A 262 -25.10 -4.57 0.88
N ALA A 263 -25.01 -5.36 -0.19
CA ALA A 263 -24.92 -4.85 -1.55
C ALA A 263 -26.17 -4.04 -1.95
N LEU A 264 -27.35 -4.54 -1.66
CA LEU A 264 -28.59 -3.81 -1.92
C LEU A 264 -28.72 -2.55 -1.07
N ALA A 265 -28.25 -2.56 0.18
CA ALA A 265 -28.25 -1.37 1.04
C ALA A 265 -27.37 -0.24 0.46
N ILE A 266 -26.18 -0.58 -0.09
CA ILE A 266 -25.26 0.39 -0.71
C ILE A 266 -25.92 1.11 -1.90
N VAL A 267 -26.68 0.41 -2.72
CA VAL A 267 -27.37 1.00 -3.90
C VAL A 267 -28.72 1.64 -3.54
N GLY A 268 -29.00 1.87 -2.27
CA GLY A 268 -30.20 2.54 -1.77
C GLY A 268 -31.44 1.64 -1.67
N GLY A 269 -31.27 0.33 -1.79
CA GLY A 269 -32.30 -0.68 -1.64
C GLY A 269 -33.24 -0.85 -2.83
N PRO A 270 -34.14 -1.85 -2.77
CA PRO A 270 -35.17 -2.06 -3.77
C PRO A 270 -36.19 -0.91 -3.80
N LYS A 271 -36.56 -0.48 -5.00
CA LYS A 271 -37.54 0.59 -5.22
C LYS A 271 -38.64 0.09 -6.17
N ASN A 272 -39.89 0.03 -5.70
CA ASN A 272 -41.03 -0.54 -6.46
C ASN A 272 -40.77 -1.98 -6.95
N ALA A 273 -40.08 -2.77 -6.14
CA ALA A 273 -39.53 -4.06 -6.53
C ALA A 273 -40.29 -5.25 -5.92
N LYS A 274 -40.23 -6.38 -6.59
CA LYS A 274 -40.70 -7.67 -6.06
C LYS A 274 -39.61 -8.30 -5.22
N GLU A 275 -39.46 -7.88 -3.98
CA GLU A 275 -38.38 -8.27 -3.07
C GLU A 275 -38.30 -9.79 -2.80
N SER A 276 -39.40 -10.55 -2.99
CA SER A 276 -39.44 -11.99 -2.80
C SER A 276 -38.83 -12.80 -3.96
N GLN A 277 -38.41 -12.15 -5.04
CA GLN A 277 -37.91 -12.81 -6.26
C GLN A 277 -36.64 -12.17 -6.80
N VAL A 278 -35.76 -11.70 -5.94
CA VAL A 278 -34.43 -11.21 -6.35
C VAL A 278 -33.66 -12.38 -6.94
N ARG A 279 -32.98 -12.15 -8.07
CA ARG A 279 -32.20 -13.16 -8.78
C ARG A 279 -30.74 -12.83 -8.72
N ILE A 280 -29.93 -13.86 -8.48
CA ILE A 280 -28.48 -13.78 -8.58
C ILE A 280 -28.06 -14.72 -9.71
N TYR A 281 -27.47 -14.15 -10.76
CA TYR A 281 -26.87 -14.93 -11.84
C TYR A 281 -25.39 -15.12 -11.50
N ARG A 282 -25.02 -16.36 -11.27
CA ARG A 282 -23.68 -16.75 -10.84
C ARG A 282 -23.02 -17.60 -11.92
N GLN A 283 -21.88 -17.15 -12.42
CA GLN A 283 -21.10 -17.88 -13.41
C GLN A 283 -20.19 -18.88 -12.70
N LYS A 284 -20.33 -20.17 -13.06
CA LYS A 284 -19.39 -21.22 -12.61
C LYS A 284 -18.27 -21.41 -13.62
N PRO A 285 -17.03 -21.64 -13.17
CA PRO A 285 -15.91 -21.94 -14.07
C PRO A 285 -16.24 -23.14 -14.97
N GLY A 286 -15.97 -23.00 -16.28
CA GLY A 286 -16.19 -24.05 -17.27
C GLY A 286 -17.64 -24.28 -17.71
N VAL A 287 -18.60 -23.53 -17.20
CA VAL A 287 -20.02 -23.65 -17.56
C VAL A 287 -20.49 -22.38 -18.28
N LEU A 288 -21.01 -22.51 -19.51
CA LEU A 288 -21.48 -21.35 -20.28
C LEU A 288 -22.78 -20.73 -19.74
N LYS A 289 -23.64 -21.54 -19.11
CA LYS A 289 -24.91 -21.04 -18.55
C LYS A 289 -24.72 -20.64 -17.08
N PRO A 290 -25.08 -19.40 -16.69
CA PRO A 290 -25.05 -19.01 -15.30
C PRO A 290 -26.09 -19.79 -14.48
N GLU A 291 -25.74 -20.11 -13.26
CA GLU A 291 -26.69 -20.59 -12.24
C GLU A 291 -27.58 -19.43 -11.79
N ILE A 292 -28.90 -19.66 -11.74
CA ILE A 292 -29.86 -18.64 -11.31
C ILE A 292 -30.36 -19.00 -9.91
N LEU A 293 -29.94 -18.20 -8.93
CA LEU A 293 -30.41 -18.30 -7.55
C LEU A 293 -31.55 -17.32 -7.33
N THR A 294 -32.76 -17.81 -7.08
CA THR A 294 -33.90 -16.94 -6.72
C THR A 294 -33.99 -16.81 -5.21
N VAL A 295 -33.94 -15.57 -4.73
CA VAL A 295 -33.79 -15.22 -3.32
C VAL A 295 -34.97 -14.40 -2.85
N ASP A 296 -35.53 -14.77 -1.71
CA ASP A 296 -36.53 -13.95 -1.01
C ASP A 296 -35.83 -12.94 -0.09
N TYR A 297 -35.47 -11.79 -0.67
CA TYR A 297 -34.80 -10.72 0.06
C TYR A 297 -35.65 -10.16 1.21
N LYS A 298 -37.00 -10.17 1.06
CA LYS A 298 -37.91 -9.75 2.13
C LYS A 298 -37.77 -10.63 3.37
N ALA A 299 -37.65 -11.95 3.18
CA ALA A 299 -37.43 -12.90 4.28
C ALA A 299 -36.05 -12.71 4.94
N ILE A 300 -35.01 -12.41 4.15
CA ILE A 300 -33.67 -12.09 4.69
C ILE A 300 -33.73 -10.82 5.55
N LYS A 301 -34.31 -9.75 5.03
CA LYS A 301 -34.46 -8.48 5.75
C LYS A 301 -35.23 -8.61 7.07
N GLN A 302 -36.15 -9.58 7.14
CA GLN A 302 -36.91 -9.89 8.35
C GLN A 302 -36.19 -10.88 9.31
N GLY A 303 -34.99 -11.34 8.97
CA GLY A 303 -34.25 -12.32 9.74
C GLY A 303 -34.82 -13.74 9.69
N LYS A 304 -35.74 -14.04 8.75
CA LYS A 304 -36.35 -15.36 8.59
C LYS A 304 -35.52 -16.31 7.74
N LYS A 305 -34.62 -15.77 6.94
CA LYS A 305 -33.64 -16.51 6.13
C LYS A 305 -32.26 -15.93 6.31
N GLU A 306 -31.26 -16.77 6.15
CA GLU A 306 -29.85 -16.35 6.17
C GLU A 306 -29.55 -15.49 4.93
N ASP A 307 -28.66 -14.54 5.12
CA ASP A 307 -28.16 -13.68 4.05
C ASP A 307 -27.18 -14.45 3.14
N ILE A 308 -27.13 -14.11 1.88
CA ILE A 308 -26.34 -14.81 0.88
C ILE A 308 -25.02 -14.06 0.66
N ALA A 309 -23.90 -14.77 0.83
CA ALA A 309 -22.59 -14.27 0.44
C ALA A 309 -22.49 -14.20 -1.09
N LEU A 310 -22.12 -13.04 -1.58
CA LEU A 310 -21.92 -12.78 -3.02
C LEU A 310 -20.55 -13.32 -3.47
N GLN A 311 -20.48 -13.71 -4.72
CA GLN A 311 -19.28 -14.19 -5.37
C GLN A 311 -18.81 -13.23 -6.48
N PRO A 312 -17.54 -13.32 -6.88
CA PRO A 312 -17.01 -12.56 -8.00
C PRO A 312 -17.91 -12.65 -9.25
N TYR A 313 -18.16 -11.51 -9.86
CA TYR A 313 -18.95 -11.38 -11.09
C TYR A 313 -20.44 -11.75 -10.96
N ASP A 314 -21.00 -11.91 -9.74
CA ASP A 314 -22.44 -12.08 -9.55
C ASP A 314 -23.21 -10.89 -10.16
N ILE A 315 -24.28 -11.21 -10.89
CA ILE A 315 -25.23 -10.21 -11.38
C ILE A 315 -26.51 -10.34 -10.57
N ILE A 316 -26.84 -9.28 -9.85
CA ILE A 316 -28.04 -9.21 -9.00
C ILE A 316 -29.11 -8.45 -9.77
N GLU A 317 -30.22 -9.11 -10.09
CA GLU A 317 -31.38 -8.51 -10.71
C GLU A 317 -32.50 -8.40 -9.70
N VAL A 318 -33.00 -7.18 -9.50
CA VAL A 318 -34.16 -6.90 -8.66
C VAL A 318 -35.37 -6.63 -9.58
N PRO A 319 -36.34 -7.56 -9.68
CA PRO A 319 -37.45 -7.41 -10.60
C PRO A 319 -38.45 -6.36 -10.13
N GLU A 320 -39.12 -5.69 -11.09
CA GLU A 320 -40.17 -4.72 -10.81
C GLU A 320 -41.44 -5.36 -10.26
N ASN A 321 -42.21 -4.59 -9.49
CA ASN A 321 -43.54 -4.95 -9.06
C ASN A 321 -44.51 -4.78 -10.25
N GLY A 322 -44.46 -5.67 -11.23
CA GLY A 322 -45.27 -5.59 -12.43
C GLY A 322 -45.02 -6.74 -13.41
N VAL A 323 -45.77 -6.83 -14.50
CA VAL A 323 -45.68 -7.94 -15.46
C VAL A 323 -44.27 -8.08 -16.04
N TRP A 324 -43.71 -9.22 -15.84
CA TRP A 324 -42.34 -9.64 -16.16
C TRP A 324 -42.05 -9.55 -17.68
N SER A 325 -41.01 -8.83 -18.07
CA SER A 325 -40.47 -8.88 -19.43
C SER A 325 -39.18 -9.69 -19.49
N ALA A 326 -39.26 -10.95 -19.94
CA ALA A 326 -38.11 -11.80 -20.25
C ALA A 326 -37.17 -11.20 -21.31
N LYS A 327 -37.63 -10.16 -22.05
CA LYS A 327 -36.83 -9.47 -23.08
C LYS A 327 -35.74 -8.57 -22.51
N GLY A 328 -35.85 -8.08 -21.27
CA GLY A 328 -34.86 -7.22 -20.64
C GLY A 328 -33.56 -7.97 -20.28
N VAL A 329 -33.69 -9.20 -19.78
CA VAL A 329 -32.58 -10.03 -19.36
C VAL A 329 -31.72 -10.50 -20.54
N ALA A 330 -32.38 -10.91 -21.64
CA ALA A 330 -31.67 -11.32 -22.86
C ALA A 330 -30.83 -10.19 -23.43
N LYS A 331 -31.33 -8.94 -23.35
CA LYS A 331 -30.62 -7.76 -23.85
C LYS A 331 -29.39 -7.39 -22.96
N LEU A 332 -29.47 -7.63 -21.66
CA LEU A 332 -28.36 -7.40 -20.74
C LEU A 332 -27.25 -8.43 -20.95
N LEU A 333 -27.59 -9.71 -21.05
CA LEU A 333 -26.62 -10.79 -21.29
C LEU A 333 -25.91 -10.66 -22.65
N THR A 334 -26.64 -10.22 -23.70
CA THR A 334 -26.01 -9.96 -25.02
C THR A 334 -25.14 -8.69 -24.98
N GLY A 335 -25.52 -7.67 -24.23
CA GLY A 335 -24.74 -6.43 -24.06
C GLY A 335 -23.42 -6.63 -23.31
N LEU A 336 -23.41 -7.51 -22.29
CA LEU A 336 -22.19 -7.88 -21.57
C LEU A 336 -21.25 -8.76 -22.41
N ALA A 337 -21.83 -9.67 -23.22
CA ALA A 337 -21.04 -10.51 -24.12
C ALA A 337 -20.37 -9.69 -25.24
N THR A 338 -20.99 -8.63 -25.71
CA THR A 338 -20.45 -7.81 -26.82
C THR A 338 -19.57 -6.65 -26.35
N ASN A 339 -19.87 -6.02 -25.21
CA ASN A 339 -19.11 -4.86 -24.73
C ASN A 339 -18.07 -5.22 -23.64
N GLY A 340 -18.31 -6.26 -22.85
CA GLY A 340 -17.37 -6.71 -21.82
C GLY A 340 -16.12 -7.37 -22.40
N ALA A 341 -16.28 -8.18 -23.45
CA ALA A 341 -15.16 -8.82 -24.12
C ALA A 341 -14.30 -7.83 -24.93
N ALA A 342 -14.91 -6.81 -25.53
CA ALA A 342 -14.19 -5.81 -26.29
C ALA A 342 -13.39 -4.83 -25.42
N SER A 343 -13.90 -4.48 -24.23
CA SER A 343 -13.20 -3.57 -23.31
C SER A 343 -12.07 -4.26 -22.54
N MET A 344 -12.19 -5.55 -22.25
CA MET A 344 -11.08 -6.32 -21.63
C MET A 344 -9.90 -6.50 -22.57
N VAL A 345 -10.14 -6.59 -23.88
CA VAL A 345 -9.04 -6.75 -24.87
C VAL A 345 -8.32 -5.43 -25.17
N THR A 346 -9.01 -4.29 -25.03
CA THR A 346 -8.41 -2.99 -25.38
C THR A 346 -7.73 -2.26 -24.21
N GLN A 347 -8.05 -2.59 -22.95
CA GLN A 347 -7.39 -1.99 -21.79
C GLN A 347 -6.35 -2.91 -21.13
N GLY A 348 -6.36 -4.20 -21.47
CA GLY A 348 -5.35 -5.17 -21.05
C GLY A 348 -4.14 -5.28 -21.97
N GLY A 349 -3.85 -4.25 -22.75
CA GLY A 349 -2.60 -4.13 -23.49
C GLY A 349 -1.44 -4.07 -22.48
N ALA A 350 -1.02 -5.23 -22.00
CA ALA A 350 0.24 -5.40 -21.33
C ALA A 350 1.32 -4.88 -22.28
N ARG A 351 1.83 -3.68 -22.05
CA ARG A 351 3.13 -3.27 -22.57
C ARG A 351 4.15 -4.16 -21.88
N ILE A 352 4.43 -5.29 -22.48
CA ILE A 352 5.65 -6.02 -22.17
C ILE A 352 6.78 -5.09 -22.62
N ILE A 353 7.41 -4.45 -21.66
CA ILE A 353 8.65 -3.72 -21.88
C ILE A 353 9.76 -4.76 -21.70
N TYR A 354 10.46 -5.04 -22.79
CA TYR A 354 11.75 -5.72 -22.76
C TYR A 354 12.78 -4.87 -22.02
#